data_60d50861a3851ff7d3c7c6481b3c5ea4
#
_entry.id   60d50861a3851ff7d3c7c6481b3c5ea4
#
_cell.length_a   1.000
_cell.length_b   1.000
_cell.length_c   1.000
_cell.angle_alpha   90.00
_cell.angle_beta   90.00
_cell.angle_gamma   90.00
#
_symmetry.space_group_name_H-M   'P 1'
#
loop_
_entity.id
_entity.type
_entity.pdbx_description
1 polymer ?
#
loop_
_entity_poly.entity_id
_entity_poly.type
_entity_poly.pdbx_seq_one_letter_code
_entity_poly.pdbx_strand_id
1 'polypeptide(L)'
;MELTRKTESLLRSLRTRHGRRKSGCCLCEGVRATGELFLRRPELVRFTVATERGAAAMGNIPGELCIVTEEKFAEFSATVNSQGVLAVASVPPEPGYDQPPRDPFLLALDRLGDPGNFGTICRTLRSTGLTELWYTRGSVDPYGDKAVRSALGAQFALSLRSFENLETLRQQAARFGYPTVYLTDPHTGEDCFRCSGLFDRSVVVIGAEADGVSALDGAARVTIPMPGNYESLNAAQAATVFLFEYVRRITAPAPGGILS
;
A
#
# COMPACT_ATOMS: atom_id res chain seq x y z
N MET A 1 -20.35 -10.96 -20.51
CA MET A 1 -20.13 -9.69 -21.29
C MET A 1 -19.26 -10.00 -22.51
N GLU A 2 -19.48 -9.35 -23.65
CA GLU A 2 -18.56 -9.39 -24.78
C GLU A 2 -17.52 -8.26 -24.69
N LEU A 3 -16.29 -8.54 -25.18
CA LEU A 3 -15.22 -7.57 -25.22
C LEU A 3 -15.42 -6.57 -26.38
N THR A 4 -16.01 -5.42 -26.06
CA THR A 4 -16.29 -4.36 -27.05
C THR A 4 -15.04 -3.50 -27.31
N ARG A 5 -15.00 -2.77 -28.42
CA ARG A 5 -13.94 -1.78 -28.73
C ARG A 5 -13.80 -0.73 -27.60
N LYS A 6 -14.90 -0.33 -26.96
CA LYS A 6 -14.89 0.61 -25.84
C LYS A 6 -14.19 0.01 -24.62
N THR A 7 -14.47 -1.24 -24.31
CA THR A 7 -13.85 -1.98 -23.20
C THR A 7 -12.34 -2.18 -23.44
N GLU A 8 -11.95 -2.56 -24.66
CA GLU A 8 -10.53 -2.67 -25.03
C GLU A 8 -9.78 -1.34 -24.90
N SER A 9 -10.39 -0.25 -25.39
CA SER A 9 -9.82 1.09 -25.25
C SER A 9 -9.63 1.47 -23.79
N LEU A 10 -10.59 1.14 -22.93
CA LEU A 10 -10.47 1.35 -21.49
C LEU A 10 -9.29 0.55 -20.91
N LEU A 11 -9.21 -0.76 -21.17
CA LEU A 11 -8.11 -1.61 -20.69
C LEU A 11 -6.73 -1.05 -21.04
N ARG A 12 -6.55 -0.61 -22.30
CA ARG A 12 -5.30 0.02 -22.73
C ARG A 12 -5.02 1.34 -22.05
N SER A 13 -6.05 2.18 -21.86
CA SER A 13 -5.90 3.49 -21.21
C SER A 13 -5.48 3.38 -19.74
N LEU A 14 -5.97 2.35 -19.03
CA LEU A 14 -5.68 2.12 -17.59
C LEU A 14 -4.19 1.82 -17.32
N ARG A 15 -3.41 1.48 -18.32
CA ARG A 15 -1.95 1.34 -18.21
C ARG A 15 -1.25 2.66 -17.87
N THR A 16 -1.88 3.78 -18.19
CA THR A 16 -1.33 5.11 -17.94
C THR A 16 -1.96 5.74 -16.69
N ARG A 17 -1.17 6.52 -15.94
CA ARG A 17 -1.69 7.29 -14.79
C ARG A 17 -2.82 8.23 -15.21
N HIS A 18 -2.71 8.86 -16.38
CA HIS A 18 -3.76 9.72 -16.93
C HIS A 18 -5.07 8.95 -17.15
N GLY A 19 -5.01 7.79 -17.78
CA GLY A 19 -6.20 6.96 -18.04
C GLY A 19 -6.88 6.51 -16.74
N ARG A 20 -6.12 6.08 -15.74
CA ARG A 20 -6.66 5.74 -14.41
C ARG A 20 -7.35 6.92 -13.75
N ARG A 21 -6.72 8.09 -13.73
CA ARG A 21 -7.31 9.31 -13.17
C ARG A 21 -8.59 9.73 -13.90
N LYS A 22 -8.59 9.67 -15.24
CA LYS A 22 -9.75 10.05 -16.06
C LYS A 22 -10.94 9.12 -15.87
N SER A 23 -10.69 7.82 -15.75
CA SER A 23 -11.75 6.79 -15.63
C SER A 23 -12.16 6.51 -14.19
N GLY A 24 -11.33 6.87 -13.20
CA GLY A 24 -11.50 6.44 -11.81
C GLY A 24 -11.34 4.94 -11.60
N CYS A 25 -10.64 4.24 -12.55
CA CYS A 25 -10.46 2.79 -12.52
C CYS A 25 -8.98 2.42 -12.58
N CYS A 26 -8.68 1.19 -12.17
CA CYS A 26 -7.35 0.57 -12.26
C CYS A 26 -7.45 -0.89 -12.71
N LEU A 27 -6.30 -1.46 -13.07
CA LEU A 27 -6.16 -2.88 -13.39
C LEU A 27 -5.67 -3.65 -12.17
N CYS A 28 -6.29 -4.79 -11.93
CA CYS A 28 -5.84 -5.77 -10.93
C CYS A 28 -5.61 -7.10 -11.65
N GLU A 29 -4.34 -7.47 -11.87
CA GLU A 29 -3.94 -8.63 -12.65
C GLU A 29 -3.32 -9.71 -11.76
N GLY A 30 -3.68 -10.97 -12.03
CA GLY A 30 -3.16 -12.17 -11.39
C GLY A 30 -4.08 -12.73 -10.30
N VAL A 31 -4.08 -14.06 -10.16
CA VAL A 31 -5.00 -14.83 -9.30
C VAL A 31 -5.00 -14.33 -7.84
N ARG A 32 -3.82 -14.06 -7.27
CA ARG A 32 -3.73 -13.61 -5.87
C ARG A 32 -4.27 -12.19 -5.68
N ALA A 33 -3.89 -11.26 -6.58
CA ALA A 33 -4.31 -9.87 -6.47
C ALA A 33 -5.82 -9.71 -6.72
N THR A 34 -6.35 -10.37 -7.75
CA THR A 34 -7.80 -10.38 -8.01
C THR A 34 -8.57 -11.10 -6.91
N GLY A 35 -8.04 -12.20 -6.38
CA GLY A 35 -8.64 -12.92 -5.26
C GLY A 35 -8.77 -12.06 -4.00
N GLU A 36 -7.74 -11.29 -3.65
CA GLU A 36 -7.80 -10.35 -2.52
C GLU A 36 -8.83 -9.23 -2.78
N LEU A 37 -8.87 -8.67 -3.99
CA LEU A 37 -9.88 -7.69 -4.38
C LEU A 37 -11.29 -8.27 -4.28
N PHE A 38 -11.54 -9.45 -4.82
CA PHE A 38 -12.86 -10.10 -4.81
C PHE A 38 -13.34 -10.44 -3.41
N LEU A 39 -12.41 -10.84 -2.55
CA LEU A 39 -12.72 -11.18 -1.16
C LEU A 39 -13.03 -9.93 -0.31
N ARG A 40 -12.27 -8.86 -0.49
CA ARG A 40 -12.31 -7.70 0.40
C ARG A 40 -13.20 -6.56 -0.10
N ARG A 41 -13.23 -6.35 -1.41
CA ARG A 41 -13.89 -5.20 -2.03
C ARG A 41 -14.59 -5.59 -3.34
N PRO A 42 -15.46 -6.63 -3.34
CA PRO A 42 -16.14 -7.07 -4.55
C PRO A 42 -16.96 -5.96 -5.21
N GLU A 43 -17.44 -4.99 -4.44
CA GLU A 43 -18.21 -3.84 -4.94
C GLU A 43 -17.39 -2.88 -5.81
N LEU A 44 -16.07 -2.94 -5.74
CA LEU A 44 -15.19 -2.14 -6.61
C LEU A 44 -15.01 -2.76 -7.99
N VAL A 45 -15.32 -4.04 -8.15
CA VAL A 45 -15.15 -4.75 -9.42
C VAL A 45 -16.17 -4.25 -10.44
N ARG A 46 -15.69 -3.73 -11.56
CA ARG A 46 -16.52 -3.30 -12.69
C ARG A 46 -16.81 -4.45 -13.63
N PHE A 47 -15.78 -5.16 -14.02
CA PHE A 47 -15.83 -6.38 -14.81
C PHE A 47 -14.49 -7.09 -14.76
N THR A 48 -14.48 -8.36 -15.14
CA THR A 48 -13.28 -9.19 -15.22
C THR A 48 -13.10 -9.71 -16.63
N VAL A 49 -11.86 -9.69 -17.12
CA VAL A 49 -11.43 -10.37 -18.34
C VAL A 49 -10.59 -11.57 -17.94
N ALA A 50 -10.92 -12.74 -18.44
CA ALA A 50 -10.17 -13.95 -18.11
C ALA A 50 -10.07 -14.89 -19.31
N THR A 51 -9.04 -15.74 -19.30
CA THR A 51 -9.02 -16.95 -20.11
C THR A 51 -9.83 -18.03 -19.40
N GLU A 52 -10.20 -19.12 -20.09
CA GLU A 52 -10.88 -20.27 -19.46
C GLU A 52 -10.09 -20.81 -18.26
N ARG A 53 -8.77 -20.92 -18.43
CA ARG A 53 -7.85 -21.36 -17.36
C ARG A 53 -7.85 -20.38 -16.18
N GLY A 54 -7.80 -19.06 -16.45
CA GLY A 54 -7.80 -18.03 -15.42
C GLY A 54 -9.12 -17.98 -14.65
N ALA A 55 -10.25 -18.11 -15.35
CA ALA A 55 -11.57 -18.17 -14.73
C ALA A 55 -11.72 -19.42 -13.85
N ALA A 56 -11.27 -20.58 -14.33
CA ALA A 56 -11.30 -21.82 -13.55
C ALA A 56 -10.46 -21.71 -12.27
N ALA A 57 -9.31 -21.03 -12.32
CA ALA A 57 -8.45 -20.83 -11.15
C ALA A 57 -9.06 -19.90 -10.08
N MET A 58 -9.97 -19.01 -10.48
CA MET A 58 -10.63 -18.06 -9.56
C MET A 58 -11.86 -18.64 -8.87
N GLY A 59 -12.57 -19.58 -9.51
CA GLY A 59 -13.85 -20.08 -9.02
C GLY A 59 -14.97 -19.02 -9.12
N ASN A 60 -15.29 -18.38 -8.02
CA ASN A 60 -16.34 -17.33 -8.02
C ASN A 60 -15.75 -15.97 -8.41
N ILE A 61 -16.27 -15.37 -9.49
CA ILE A 61 -15.87 -14.05 -9.99
C ILE A 61 -17.05 -13.09 -9.82
N PRO A 62 -16.91 -12.02 -9.03
CA PRO A 62 -18.00 -11.06 -8.85
C PRO A 62 -18.21 -10.21 -10.11
N GLY A 63 -19.47 -9.85 -10.37
CA GLY A 63 -19.86 -8.95 -11.46
C GLY A 63 -19.79 -9.59 -12.84
N GLU A 64 -19.52 -8.77 -13.85
CA GLU A 64 -19.49 -9.21 -15.25
C GLU A 64 -18.17 -9.87 -15.60
N LEU A 65 -18.22 -11.03 -16.27
CA LEU A 65 -17.07 -11.79 -16.76
C LEU A 65 -17.07 -11.79 -18.30
N CYS A 66 -15.89 -11.54 -18.87
CA CYS A 66 -15.59 -11.70 -20.29
C CYS A 66 -14.52 -12.77 -20.46
N ILE A 67 -14.86 -13.89 -21.09
CA ILE A 67 -13.89 -14.95 -21.44
C ILE A 67 -13.29 -14.61 -22.79
N VAL A 68 -11.96 -14.70 -22.90
CA VAL A 68 -11.18 -14.45 -24.11
C VAL A 68 -10.14 -15.55 -24.32
N THR A 69 -9.57 -15.63 -25.54
CA THR A 69 -8.46 -16.54 -25.82
C THR A 69 -7.17 -16.08 -25.11
N GLU A 70 -6.20 -16.97 -24.97
CA GLU A 70 -4.88 -16.63 -24.38
C GLU A 70 -4.17 -15.53 -25.21
N GLU A 71 -4.27 -15.58 -26.53
CA GLU A 71 -3.69 -14.55 -27.43
C GLU A 71 -4.35 -13.20 -27.19
N LYS A 72 -5.68 -13.16 -27.07
CA LYS A 72 -6.40 -11.91 -26.81
C LYS A 72 -6.12 -11.37 -25.44
N PHE A 73 -6.01 -12.23 -24.43
CA PHE A 73 -5.64 -11.83 -23.08
C PHE A 73 -4.25 -11.20 -23.02
N ALA A 74 -3.29 -11.76 -23.77
CA ALA A 74 -1.91 -11.26 -23.83
C ALA A 74 -1.80 -9.80 -24.29
N GLU A 75 -2.75 -9.31 -25.11
CA GLU A 75 -2.78 -7.88 -25.51
C GLU A 75 -3.01 -6.94 -24.31
N PHE A 76 -3.64 -7.43 -23.25
CA PHE A 76 -4.00 -6.66 -22.06
C PHE A 76 -3.14 -7.00 -20.84
N SER A 77 -2.43 -8.12 -20.84
CA SER A 77 -1.56 -8.52 -19.75
C SER A 77 -0.30 -7.64 -19.67
N ALA A 78 0.15 -7.32 -18.46
CA ALA A 78 1.43 -6.66 -18.18
C ALA A 78 2.55 -7.66 -17.91
N THR A 79 2.23 -8.96 -17.87
CA THR A 79 3.17 -10.03 -17.50
C THR A 79 3.37 -11.00 -18.66
N VAL A 80 4.62 -11.42 -18.87
CA VAL A 80 4.97 -12.40 -19.92
C VAL A 80 4.30 -13.76 -19.63
N ASN A 81 4.30 -14.17 -18.35
CA ASN A 81 3.66 -15.41 -17.90
C ASN A 81 2.38 -15.10 -17.12
N SER A 82 1.36 -14.65 -17.84
CA SER A 82 0.09 -14.31 -17.24
C SER A 82 -0.63 -15.50 -16.63
N GLN A 83 -1.36 -15.26 -15.54
CA GLN A 83 -2.26 -16.24 -14.91
C GLN A 83 -3.67 -16.22 -15.54
N GLY A 84 -3.88 -15.45 -16.60
CA GLY A 84 -5.13 -15.42 -17.38
C GLY A 84 -6.30 -14.75 -16.68
N VAL A 85 -6.09 -13.90 -15.69
CA VAL A 85 -7.16 -13.14 -15.04
C VAL A 85 -6.75 -11.70 -14.76
N LEU A 86 -7.65 -10.77 -15.09
CA LEU A 86 -7.48 -9.33 -14.92
C LEU A 86 -8.85 -8.70 -14.61
N ALA A 87 -8.95 -8.04 -13.46
CA ALA A 87 -10.13 -7.27 -13.09
C ALA A 87 -9.92 -5.78 -13.36
N VAL A 88 -10.94 -5.11 -13.87
CA VAL A 88 -11.07 -3.66 -13.85
C VAL A 88 -11.83 -3.28 -12.58
N ALA A 89 -11.18 -2.52 -11.72
CA ALA A 89 -11.75 -2.07 -10.46
C ALA A 89 -11.86 -0.55 -10.40
N SER A 90 -12.88 -0.04 -9.72
CA SER A 90 -12.91 1.36 -9.31
C SER A 90 -11.77 1.64 -8.34
N VAL A 91 -11.08 2.77 -8.50
CA VAL A 91 -10.13 3.23 -7.49
C VAL A 91 -10.92 3.61 -6.24
N PRO A 92 -10.58 3.05 -5.06
CA PRO A 92 -11.23 3.45 -3.82
C PRO A 92 -11.09 4.96 -3.61
N PRO A 93 -12.15 5.65 -3.16
CA PRO A 93 -12.04 7.05 -2.80
C PRO A 93 -11.09 7.22 -1.61
N GLU A 94 -10.32 8.29 -1.62
CA GLU A 94 -9.57 8.68 -0.43
C GLU A 94 -10.56 9.09 0.68
N PRO A 95 -10.31 8.70 1.94
CA PRO A 95 -11.12 9.17 3.06
C PRO A 95 -11.12 10.69 3.15
N GLY A 96 -12.25 11.27 3.52
CA GLY A 96 -12.36 12.72 3.71
C GLY A 96 -11.46 13.25 4.83
N TYR A 97 -11.14 14.54 4.77
CA TYR A 97 -10.33 15.21 5.80
C TYR A 97 -11.02 15.32 7.17
N ASP A 98 -12.28 14.99 7.25
CA ASP A 98 -13.11 14.91 8.46
C ASP A 98 -13.20 13.49 9.04
N GLN A 99 -12.70 12.48 8.33
CA GLN A 99 -12.73 11.09 8.76
C GLN A 99 -11.43 10.73 9.48
N PRO A 100 -11.43 10.55 10.82
CA PRO A 100 -10.22 10.22 11.55
C PRO A 100 -9.75 8.81 11.24
N PRO A 101 -8.42 8.59 11.19
CA PRO A 101 -7.85 7.25 11.11
C PRO A 101 -8.16 6.44 12.39
N ARG A 102 -8.12 5.11 12.28
CA ARG A 102 -8.46 4.20 13.37
C ARG A 102 -7.25 3.52 14.00
N ASP A 103 -6.12 3.52 13.31
CA ASP A 103 -4.92 2.85 13.75
C ASP A 103 -4.27 3.59 14.95
N PRO A 104 -3.58 2.92 15.86
CA PRO A 104 -2.96 3.54 17.03
C PRO A 104 -1.83 4.50 16.66
N PHE A 105 -1.19 4.29 15.54
CA PHE A 105 -0.22 5.19 14.91
C PHE A 105 -0.37 5.14 13.39
N LEU A 106 0.24 6.08 12.68
CA LEU A 106 0.18 6.18 11.23
C LEU A 106 1.54 5.86 10.61
N LEU A 107 1.55 4.98 9.62
CA LEU A 107 2.70 4.83 8.75
C LEU A 107 2.55 5.81 7.58
N ALA A 108 3.61 6.57 7.31
CA ALA A 108 3.66 7.51 6.20
C ALA A 108 4.87 7.23 5.29
N LEU A 109 4.68 7.44 4.00
CA LEU A 109 5.72 7.29 2.97
C LEU A 109 6.03 8.65 2.38
N ASP A 110 7.27 9.08 2.47
CA ASP A 110 7.69 10.35 1.89
C ASP A 110 8.43 10.11 0.57
N ARG A 111 7.79 10.50 -0.54
CA ARG A 111 8.33 10.41 -1.90
C ARG A 111 8.85 9.02 -2.30
N LEU A 112 8.24 7.96 -1.76
CA LEU A 112 8.63 6.58 -2.07
C LEU A 112 8.33 6.26 -3.53
N GLY A 113 9.35 6.17 -4.37
CA GLY A 113 9.25 6.03 -5.83
C GLY A 113 9.13 4.58 -6.32
N ASP A 114 9.60 3.60 -5.59
CA ASP A 114 9.60 2.19 -6.03
C ASP A 114 8.28 1.48 -5.74
N PRO A 115 7.57 1.00 -6.78
CA PRO A 115 6.30 0.28 -6.61
C PRO A 115 6.47 -1.11 -5.96
N GLY A 116 7.66 -1.70 -5.99
CA GLY A 116 7.97 -2.94 -5.29
C GLY A 116 8.00 -2.75 -3.78
N ASN A 117 8.70 -1.70 -3.33
CA ASN A 117 8.75 -1.31 -1.92
C ASN A 117 7.36 -0.91 -1.42
N PHE A 118 6.62 -0.08 -2.18
CA PHE A 118 5.24 0.27 -1.85
C PHE A 118 4.37 -0.97 -1.64
N GLY A 119 4.39 -1.89 -2.60
CA GLY A 119 3.59 -3.12 -2.52
C GLY A 119 3.96 -4.01 -1.33
N THR A 120 5.26 -4.13 -1.04
CA THR A 120 5.75 -4.88 0.14
C THR A 120 5.27 -4.24 1.43
N ILE A 121 5.36 -2.90 1.54
CA ILE A 121 4.86 -2.15 2.71
C ILE A 121 3.35 -2.37 2.89
N CYS A 122 2.54 -2.26 1.84
CA CYS A 122 1.10 -2.53 1.92
C CYS A 122 0.80 -3.93 2.47
N ARG A 123 1.51 -4.96 2.00
CA ARG A 123 1.36 -6.33 2.48
C ARG A 123 1.74 -6.48 3.94
N THR A 124 2.87 -5.89 4.34
CA THR A 124 3.35 -5.94 5.72
C THR A 124 2.38 -5.22 6.66
N LEU A 125 1.93 -4.02 6.28
CA LEU A 125 0.96 -3.25 7.04
C LEU A 125 -0.33 -4.07 7.29
N ARG A 126 -0.86 -4.71 6.25
CA ARG A 126 -2.01 -5.61 6.37
C ARG A 126 -1.75 -6.80 7.30
N SER A 127 -0.55 -7.36 7.25
CA SER A 127 -0.16 -8.51 8.09
C SER A 127 -0.09 -8.15 9.59
N THR A 128 0.13 -6.87 9.91
CA THR A 128 0.16 -6.37 11.30
C THR A 128 -1.21 -5.92 11.82
N GLY A 129 -2.26 -6.04 11.00
CA GLY A 129 -3.63 -5.64 11.36
C GLY A 129 -3.91 -4.15 11.20
N LEU A 130 -2.93 -3.36 10.76
CA LEU A 130 -3.10 -1.94 10.48
C LEU A 130 -3.79 -1.70 9.13
N THR A 131 -4.44 -0.57 9.01
CA THR A 131 -5.29 -0.24 7.86
C THR A 131 -5.01 1.12 7.21
N GLU A 132 -4.25 1.99 7.88
CA GLU A 132 -3.97 3.36 7.42
C GLU A 132 -2.56 3.46 6.81
N LEU A 133 -2.47 3.97 5.59
CA LEU A 133 -1.20 4.30 4.95
C LEU A 133 -1.29 5.68 4.31
N TRP A 134 -0.46 6.58 4.79
CA TRP A 134 -0.37 7.95 4.29
C TRP A 134 0.83 8.10 3.38
N TYR A 135 0.79 9.00 2.40
CA TYR A 135 1.93 9.22 1.52
C TYR A 135 1.96 10.64 0.96
N THR A 136 3.17 11.14 0.69
CA THR A 136 3.35 12.47 0.10
C THR A 136 3.39 12.38 -1.44
N ARG A 137 3.13 13.52 -2.08
CA ARG A 137 3.33 13.72 -3.51
C ARG A 137 4.78 13.37 -3.88
N GLY A 138 4.96 12.76 -5.05
CA GLY A 138 6.25 12.19 -5.46
C GLY A 138 6.35 10.70 -5.18
N SER A 139 5.49 10.15 -4.35
CA SER A 139 5.37 8.70 -4.19
C SER A 139 4.71 8.04 -5.41
N VAL A 140 4.94 6.75 -5.54
CA VAL A 140 4.36 5.90 -6.59
C VAL A 140 2.83 6.01 -6.61
N ASP A 141 2.24 5.82 -7.79
CA ASP A 141 0.79 5.67 -7.90
C ASP A 141 0.36 4.32 -7.29
N PRO A 142 -0.42 4.32 -6.18
CA PRO A 142 -0.84 3.11 -5.50
C PRO A 142 -1.61 2.11 -6.37
N TYR A 143 -2.25 2.61 -7.41
CA TYR A 143 -3.10 1.83 -8.32
C TYR A 143 -2.47 1.62 -9.70
N GLY A 144 -1.16 1.90 -9.83
CA GLY A 144 -0.37 1.52 -10.99
C GLY A 144 -0.15 0.01 -11.06
N ASP A 145 -0.09 -0.56 -12.26
CA ASP A 145 -0.01 -2.01 -12.49
C ASP A 145 1.07 -2.71 -11.66
N LYS A 146 2.28 -2.12 -11.61
CA LYS A 146 3.40 -2.70 -10.85
C LYS A 146 3.14 -2.64 -9.34
N ALA A 147 2.55 -1.55 -8.84
CA ALA A 147 2.20 -1.42 -7.43
C ALA A 147 1.11 -2.43 -7.01
N VAL A 148 0.05 -2.56 -7.81
CA VAL A 148 -1.03 -3.53 -7.55
C VAL A 148 -0.51 -4.97 -7.53
N ARG A 149 0.34 -5.34 -8.49
CA ARG A 149 0.95 -6.67 -8.51
C ARG A 149 1.87 -6.93 -7.32
N SER A 150 2.74 -5.96 -7.00
CA SER A 150 3.67 -6.10 -5.87
C SER A 150 2.95 -6.19 -4.53
N ALA A 151 1.86 -5.45 -4.37
CA ALA A 151 1.01 -5.48 -3.18
C ALA A 151 0.08 -6.70 -3.13
N LEU A 152 -0.02 -7.48 -4.22
CA LEU A 152 -0.99 -8.57 -4.34
C LEU A 152 -2.43 -8.14 -4.00
N GLY A 153 -2.81 -6.89 -4.35
CA GLY A 153 -4.12 -6.34 -4.06
C GLY A 153 -4.34 -5.82 -2.63
N ALA A 154 -3.34 -5.91 -1.74
CA ALA A 154 -3.46 -5.50 -0.34
C ALA A 154 -3.94 -4.05 -0.17
N GLN A 155 -3.55 -3.14 -1.06
CA GLN A 155 -3.94 -1.72 -1.00
C GLN A 155 -5.46 -1.49 -1.15
N PHE A 156 -6.21 -2.41 -1.75
CA PHE A 156 -7.67 -2.28 -1.82
C PHE A 156 -8.36 -2.40 -0.45
N ALA A 157 -7.67 -3.00 0.51
CA ALA A 157 -8.15 -3.15 1.88
C ALA A 157 -7.53 -2.12 2.84
N LEU A 158 -6.76 -1.15 2.33
CA LEU A 158 -6.15 -0.07 3.09
C LEU A 158 -6.89 1.25 2.85
N SER A 159 -6.85 2.11 3.85
CA SER A 159 -7.22 3.52 3.79
C SER A 159 -5.97 4.30 3.38
N LEU A 160 -5.93 4.70 2.12
CA LEU A 160 -4.80 5.44 1.55
C LEU A 160 -5.11 6.93 1.51
N ARG A 161 -4.19 7.77 2.02
CA ARG A 161 -4.34 9.24 1.98
C ARG A 161 -3.11 9.89 1.38
N SER A 162 -3.34 10.79 0.43
CA SER A 162 -2.27 11.57 -0.21
C SER A 162 -2.18 12.98 0.34
N PHE A 163 -0.95 13.47 0.47
CA PHE A 163 -0.65 14.82 0.93
C PHE A 163 0.36 15.48 -0.01
N GLU A 164 0.30 16.80 -0.11
CA GLU A 164 1.25 17.54 -0.95
C GLU A 164 2.69 17.41 -0.45
N ASN A 165 2.89 17.44 0.88
CA ASN A 165 4.19 17.32 1.55
C ASN A 165 4.02 16.89 3.02
N LEU A 166 5.13 16.71 3.73
CA LEU A 166 5.12 16.30 5.14
C LEU A 166 4.50 17.34 6.07
N GLU A 167 4.57 18.63 5.75
CA GLU A 167 3.95 19.67 6.57
C GLU A 167 2.43 19.58 6.55
N THR A 168 1.82 19.40 5.37
CA THR A 168 0.35 19.23 5.26
C THR A 168 -0.10 17.91 5.90
N LEU A 169 0.71 16.86 5.79
CA LEU A 169 0.48 15.59 6.46
C LEU A 169 0.49 15.76 7.98
N ARG A 170 1.51 16.41 8.55
CA ARG A 170 1.65 16.68 9.99
C ARG A 170 0.45 17.46 10.54
N GLN A 171 0.05 18.52 9.82
CA GLN A 171 -1.09 19.34 10.23
C GLN A 171 -2.38 18.51 10.31
N GLN A 172 -2.62 17.66 9.32
CA GLN A 172 -3.79 16.78 9.33
C GLN A 172 -3.70 15.69 10.41
N ALA A 173 -2.52 15.12 10.62
CA ALA A 173 -2.28 14.14 11.68
C ALA A 173 -2.55 14.74 13.06
N ALA A 174 -2.03 15.94 13.32
CA ALA A 174 -2.25 16.64 14.58
C ALA A 174 -3.74 16.92 14.85
N ARG A 175 -4.52 17.32 13.82
CA ARG A 175 -5.99 17.48 13.93
C ARG A 175 -6.70 16.21 14.36
N PHE A 176 -6.20 15.05 13.97
CA PHE A 176 -6.74 13.75 14.35
C PHE A 176 -6.15 13.21 15.67
N GLY A 177 -5.31 14.01 16.36
CA GLY A 177 -4.71 13.63 17.62
C GLY A 177 -3.47 12.75 17.49
N TYR A 178 -2.72 12.89 16.39
CA TYR A 178 -1.39 12.30 16.17
C TYR A 178 -0.35 13.43 16.10
N PRO A 179 0.02 14.04 17.26
CA PRO A 179 0.82 15.27 17.26
C PRO A 179 2.31 15.02 16.98
N THR A 180 2.81 13.83 17.25
CA THR A 180 4.23 13.51 17.14
C THR A 180 4.54 12.88 15.80
N VAL A 181 5.55 13.42 15.09
CA VAL A 181 6.05 12.85 13.84
C VAL A 181 7.48 12.39 14.05
N TYR A 182 7.73 11.12 13.75
CA TYR A 182 9.05 10.50 13.76
C TYR A 182 9.55 10.32 12.32
N LEU A 183 10.65 11.00 11.98
CA LEU A 183 11.35 10.79 10.71
C LEU A 183 12.36 9.66 10.89
N THR A 184 12.28 8.64 10.06
CA THR A 184 13.27 7.56 10.09
C THR A 184 14.59 8.04 9.50
N ASP A 185 15.66 7.76 10.22
CA ASP A 185 17.02 8.12 9.83
C ASP A 185 17.94 6.93 10.09
N PRO A 186 18.83 6.53 9.14
CA PRO A 186 19.66 5.36 9.34
C PRO A 186 20.78 5.55 10.39
N HIS A 187 21.14 6.80 10.73
CA HIS A 187 22.32 7.10 11.55
C HIS A 187 21.99 7.89 12.82
N THR A 188 20.87 8.62 12.84
CA THR A 188 20.56 9.53 13.95
C THR A 188 19.13 9.34 14.45
N GLY A 189 18.93 9.58 15.74
CA GLY A 189 17.61 9.50 16.36
C GLY A 189 17.57 8.55 17.55
N GLU A 190 16.41 8.47 18.16
CA GLU A 190 16.16 7.52 19.25
C GLU A 190 16.06 6.09 18.70
N ASP A 191 16.62 5.13 19.43
CA ASP A 191 16.51 3.71 19.09
C ASP A 191 15.03 3.27 19.06
N CYS A 192 14.56 2.78 17.91
CA CYS A 192 13.17 2.40 17.70
C CYS A 192 12.69 1.32 18.69
N PHE A 193 13.58 0.47 19.21
CA PHE A 193 13.25 -0.57 20.16
C PHE A 193 13.06 -0.02 21.60
N ARG A 194 13.53 1.21 21.86
CA ARG A 194 13.47 1.89 23.17
C ARG A 194 12.55 3.09 23.19
N CYS A 195 12.24 3.69 22.04
CA CYS A 195 11.36 4.86 21.94
C CYS A 195 9.93 4.49 22.36
N SER A 196 9.56 4.85 23.58
CA SER A 196 8.28 4.44 24.17
C SER A 196 7.06 5.04 23.46
N GLY A 197 7.16 6.29 23.00
CA GLY A 197 6.08 7.01 22.32
C GLY A 197 5.91 6.68 20.84
N LEU A 198 6.75 5.81 20.27
CA LEU A 198 6.84 5.59 18.81
C LEU A 198 5.53 5.17 18.15
N PHE A 199 4.68 4.44 18.87
CA PHE A 199 3.42 3.89 18.34
C PHE A 199 2.18 4.40 19.11
N ASP A 200 2.34 5.49 19.85
CA ASP A 200 1.25 6.08 20.63
C ASP A 200 0.83 7.41 19.99
N ARG A 201 -0.26 7.35 19.20
CA ARG A 201 -0.83 8.51 18.52
C ARG A 201 0.25 9.34 17.78
N SER A 202 1.07 8.67 17.02
CA SER A 202 2.22 9.24 16.31
C SER A 202 2.16 8.93 14.81
N VAL A 203 3.06 9.55 14.05
CA VAL A 203 3.30 9.26 12.64
C VAL A 203 4.75 8.79 12.49
N VAL A 204 4.96 7.62 11.90
CA VAL A 204 6.29 7.12 11.53
C VAL A 204 6.46 7.29 10.02
N VAL A 205 7.47 8.07 9.61
CA VAL A 205 7.70 8.42 8.20
C VAL A 205 8.87 7.64 7.64
N ILE A 206 8.62 6.85 6.59
CA ILE A 206 9.65 6.16 5.80
C ILE A 206 9.95 7.00 4.55
N GLY A 207 11.22 7.26 4.30
CA GLY A 207 11.67 8.08 3.17
C GLY A 207 11.95 7.30 1.89
N ALA A 208 12.27 8.07 0.83
CA ALA A 208 12.77 7.55 -0.42
C ALA A 208 14.16 6.90 -0.26
N GLU A 209 14.50 5.95 -1.14
CA GLU A 209 15.74 5.17 -1.06
C GLU A 209 16.99 6.03 -1.24
N ALA A 210 16.93 7.04 -2.11
CA ALA A 210 18.11 7.88 -2.44
C ALA A 210 18.25 9.08 -1.50
N ASP A 211 17.14 9.77 -1.19
CA ASP A 211 17.16 11.08 -0.51
C ASP A 211 16.75 10.98 0.97
N GLY A 212 16.31 9.79 1.41
CA GLY A 212 15.75 9.64 2.75
C GLY A 212 14.43 10.40 2.94
N VAL A 213 14.15 10.79 4.18
CA VAL A 213 12.95 11.56 4.53
C VAL A 213 13.24 13.05 4.37
N SER A 214 12.28 13.79 3.80
CA SER A 214 12.35 15.27 3.69
C SER A 214 12.47 15.91 5.07
N ALA A 215 13.17 17.04 5.16
CA ALA A 215 13.24 17.80 6.41
C ALA A 215 11.86 18.26 6.85
N LEU A 216 11.63 18.19 8.16
CA LEU A 216 10.41 18.69 8.82
C LEU A 216 10.81 19.27 10.17
N ASP A 217 10.69 20.59 10.34
CA ASP A 217 11.09 21.26 11.56
C ASP A 217 10.29 20.80 12.76
N GLY A 218 10.98 20.54 13.88
CA GLY A 218 10.35 20.07 15.12
C GLY A 218 9.92 18.62 15.12
N ALA A 219 10.16 17.85 14.06
CA ALA A 219 9.94 16.41 14.08
C ALA A 219 11.05 15.68 14.84
N ALA A 220 10.68 14.61 15.54
CA ALA A 220 11.64 13.72 16.16
C ALA A 220 12.32 12.82 15.13
N ARG A 221 13.52 12.31 15.44
CA ARG A 221 14.17 11.28 14.63
C ARG A 221 14.19 9.95 15.33
N VAL A 222 14.02 8.88 14.56
CA VAL A 222 14.06 7.51 15.05
C VAL A 222 14.92 6.65 14.14
N THR A 223 15.75 5.79 14.73
CA THR A 223 16.65 4.91 13.98
C THR A 223 16.43 3.44 14.32
N ILE A 224 16.74 2.58 13.37
CA ILE A 224 16.91 1.14 13.58
C ILE A 224 18.39 0.92 13.85
N PRO A 225 18.80 0.46 15.05
CA PRO A 225 20.20 0.21 15.33
C PRO A 225 20.83 -0.80 14.36
N MET A 226 21.92 -0.41 13.70
CA MET A 226 22.64 -1.25 12.73
C MET A 226 24.09 -1.46 13.18
N PRO A 227 24.39 -2.46 14.05
CA PRO A 227 25.74 -2.71 14.56
C PRO A 227 26.79 -2.99 13.48
N GLY A 228 26.36 -3.43 12.29
CA GLY A 228 27.24 -3.69 11.14
C GLY A 228 27.75 -2.44 10.41
N ASN A 229 27.37 -1.23 10.85
CA ASN A 229 27.76 0.05 10.25
C ASN A 229 27.48 0.12 8.72
N TYR A 230 26.36 -0.47 8.27
CA TYR A 230 25.92 -0.38 6.89
C TYR A 230 25.16 0.93 6.64
N GLU A 231 25.13 1.41 5.38
CA GLU A 231 24.58 2.74 5.05
C GLU A 231 23.10 2.89 5.39
N SER A 232 22.26 1.93 4.96
CA SER A 232 20.82 1.96 5.24
C SER A 232 20.15 0.63 4.91
N LEU A 233 18.96 0.41 5.44
CA LEU A 233 18.06 -0.66 5.02
C LEU A 233 17.23 -0.20 3.81
N ASN A 234 16.81 -1.17 2.98
CA ASN A 234 15.75 -0.93 1.99
C ASN A 234 14.50 -0.40 2.68
N ALA A 235 13.79 0.54 2.04
CA ALA A 235 12.62 1.22 2.62
C ALA A 235 11.53 0.24 3.11
N ALA A 236 11.26 -0.84 2.35
CA ALA A 236 10.28 -1.84 2.77
C ALA A 236 10.78 -2.72 3.93
N GLN A 237 12.09 -2.98 4.00
CA GLN A 237 12.69 -3.67 5.14
C GLN A 237 12.63 -2.81 6.40
N ALA A 238 12.98 -1.53 6.31
CA ALA A 238 12.85 -0.59 7.41
C ALA A 238 11.41 -0.51 7.92
N ALA A 239 10.44 -0.31 7.03
CA ALA A 239 9.02 -0.34 7.38
C ALA A 239 8.61 -1.64 8.08
N THR A 240 9.12 -2.79 7.61
CA THR A 240 8.84 -4.10 8.22
C THR A 240 9.33 -4.17 9.66
N VAL A 241 10.54 -3.66 9.95
CA VAL A 241 11.07 -3.64 11.32
C VAL A 241 10.17 -2.80 12.23
N PHE A 242 9.80 -1.58 11.84
CA PHE A 242 8.88 -0.73 12.63
C PHE A 242 7.53 -1.41 12.85
N LEU A 243 6.93 -1.95 11.81
CA LEU A 243 5.61 -2.58 11.88
C LEU A 243 5.62 -3.82 12.79
N PHE A 244 6.65 -4.66 12.73
CA PHE A 244 6.76 -5.83 13.59
C PHE A 244 7.25 -5.50 14.99
N GLU A 245 7.97 -4.41 15.20
CA GLU A 245 8.24 -3.89 16.55
C GLU A 245 6.93 -3.44 17.23
N TYR A 246 6.02 -2.80 16.50
CA TYR A 246 4.67 -2.54 17.00
C TYR A 246 3.96 -3.84 17.40
N VAL A 247 3.92 -4.85 16.53
CA VAL A 247 3.30 -6.15 16.85
C VAL A 247 3.93 -6.76 18.10
N ARG A 248 5.26 -6.77 18.20
CA ARG A 248 5.97 -7.28 19.38
C ARG A 248 5.50 -6.60 20.65
N ARG A 249 5.34 -5.27 20.64
CA ARG A 249 4.89 -4.52 21.84
C ARG A 249 3.48 -4.85 22.28
N ILE A 250 2.56 -5.02 21.32
CA ILE A 250 1.16 -5.33 21.67
C ILE A 250 0.92 -6.80 21.98
N THR A 251 1.83 -7.70 21.56
CA THR A 251 1.73 -9.15 21.83
C THR A 251 2.64 -9.62 22.95
N ALA A 252 3.58 -8.80 23.41
CA ALA A 252 4.42 -9.14 24.54
C ALA A 252 3.55 -9.31 25.81
N PRO A 253 3.74 -10.37 26.61
CA PRO A 253 3.07 -10.49 27.89
C PRO A 253 3.41 -9.29 28.77
N ALA A 254 2.44 -8.78 29.53
CA ALA A 254 2.68 -7.70 30.48
C ALA A 254 3.85 -8.07 31.41
N PRO A 255 4.78 -7.14 31.72
CA PRO A 255 5.89 -7.43 32.60
C PRO A 255 5.32 -7.87 33.97
N GLY A 256 5.48 -9.16 34.31
CA GLY A 256 4.99 -9.76 35.55
C GLY A 256 4.08 -10.98 35.43
N GLY A 257 3.67 -11.39 34.24
CA GLY A 257 2.96 -12.64 34.03
C GLY A 257 3.92 -13.84 34.07
N ILE A 258 4.09 -14.46 35.25
CA ILE A 258 4.72 -15.76 35.37
C ILE A 258 3.83 -16.76 34.61
N LEU A 259 4.40 -17.43 33.63
CA LEU A 259 3.76 -18.59 32.99
C LEU A 259 3.47 -19.63 34.06
N SER A 260 2.21 -19.78 34.39
CA SER A 260 1.71 -20.90 35.22
C SER A 260 1.34 -22.08 34.32
#